data_5478ac4adace491138d956c32220802b
#
_entry.id   5478ac4adace491138d956c32220802b
#
_cell.length_a   1.000
_cell.length_b   1.000
_cell.length_c   1.000
_cell.angle_alpha   90.00
_cell.angle_beta   90.00
_cell.angle_gamma   90.00
#
_symmetry.space_group_name_H-M   'P 1'
#
loop_
_entity.id
_entity.type
_entity.pdbx_description
1 polymer ?
#
loop_
_entity_poly.entity_id
_entity_poly.type
_entity_poly.pdbx_seq_one_letter_code
_entity_poly.pdbx_strand_id
1 'polypeptide(L)'
;QFALRGGILDVYSPGEKQPVRCEFFGDELDAMGFFDPTTQRRTENTEEALLLPVAESLPQLHPDGISGLCRDLESIIARQRRRKTPHENLITTLTRDIEALQSGVSFPSADRYMALIYPEFSCAADYLPSETAVYFCDHGALARAAKAQEEEFGLGLDAFLESGRLVGELCEFYLSLEDLAARMKGRPAVYFDSFLSARFPESLPPKQLLSVTARQLPGYGGSLETAVNDLKSYIKNDYGCLVLCGGKRRGEILKEMLGKEGVNALLAFPAVHLPQAGQIFLTDGSLPAGLEYPELRFAILTEGQLLVKKTERKVTPKKAPSNRKKLESFTDLTPGDLVVHEHHGIGRYVGMEQIRVG
;
A
#
# COMPACT_ATOMS: atom_id res chain seq x y z
N GLN A 1 -6.77 -7.40 -20.56
CA GLN A 1 -6.75 -7.35 -22.05
C GLN A 1 -7.72 -8.38 -22.59
N PHE A 2 -8.35 -8.09 -23.73
CA PHE A 2 -9.23 -9.04 -24.39
C PHE A 2 -9.11 -8.96 -25.91
N ALA A 3 -9.50 -10.03 -26.58
CA ALA A 3 -9.61 -10.09 -28.03
C ALA A 3 -10.85 -10.92 -28.42
N LEU A 4 -11.62 -10.42 -29.39
CA LEU A 4 -12.78 -11.11 -29.93
C LEU A 4 -12.52 -11.46 -31.39
N ARG A 5 -12.69 -12.74 -31.74
CA ARG A 5 -12.45 -13.25 -33.11
C ARG A 5 -13.53 -14.28 -33.50
N GLY A 6 -14.54 -13.83 -34.22
CA GLY A 6 -15.70 -14.68 -34.47
C GLY A 6 -16.37 -15.12 -33.18
N GLY A 7 -16.58 -16.40 -32.96
CA GLY A 7 -17.13 -16.98 -31.74
C GLY A 7 -16.12 -17.20 -30.60
N ILE A 8 -14.91 -16.63 -30.68
CA ILE A 8 -13.87 -16.82 -29.65
C ILE A 8 -13.61 -15.51 -28.95
N LEU A 9 -13.74 -15.51 -27.61
CA LEU A 9 -13.36 -14.44 -26.72
C LEU A 9 -12.15 -14.87 -25.87
N ASP A 10 -11.01 -14.25 -26.10
CA ASP A 10 -9.81 -14.41 -25.28
C ASP A 10 -9.75 -13.29 -24.27
N VAL A 11 -9.59 -13.62 -22.98
CA VAL A 11 -9.48 -12.63 -21.90
C VAL A 11 -8.26 -12.92 -21.03
N TYR A 12 -7.44 -11.88 -20.80
CA TYR A 12 -6.35 -11.95 -19.85
C TYR A 12 -6.71 -11.06 -18.65
N SER A 13 -7.20 -11.69 -17.58
CA SER A 13 -7.62 -11.03 -16.35
C SER A 13 -6.40 -10.61 -15.51
N PRO A 14 -6.43 -9.46 -14.81
CA PRO A 14 -5.42 -9.12 -13.82
C PRO A 14 -5.35 -10.20 -12.73
N GLY A 15 -4.12 -10.57 -12.34
CA GLY A 15 -3.89 -11.59 -11.31
C GLY A 15 -3.86 -13.03 -11.80
N GLU A 16 -4.37 -13.32 -13.00
CA GLU A 16 -4.27 -14.64 -13.60
C GLU A 16 -2.90 -14.88 -14.24
N LYS A 17 -2.43 -16.13 -14.20
CA LYS A 17 -1.13 -16.51 -14.80
C LYS A 17 -1.22 -16.71 -16.30
N GLN A 18 -2.38 -17.10 -16.80
CA GLN A 18 -2.65 -17.39 -18.20
C GLN A 18 -3.98 -16.78 -18.64
N PRO A 19 -4.12 -16.40 -19.90
CA PRO A 19 -5.40 -15.96 -20.45
C PRO A 19 -6.38 -17.11 -20.58
N VAL A 20 -7.67 -16.77 -20.51
CA VAL A 20 -8.80 -17.67 -20.72
C VAL A 20 -9.34 -17.48 -22.12
N ARG A 21 -9.63 -18.57 -22.80
CA ARG A 21 -10.36 -18.63 -24.08
C ARG A 21 -11.75 -19.16 -23.85
N CYS A 22 -12.76 -18.38 -24.24
CA CYS A 22 -14.16 -18.76 -24.26
C CYS A 22 -14.58 -18.96 -25.70
N GLU A 23 -15.08 -20.15 -26.03
CA GLU A 23 -15.56 -20.51 -27.36
C GLU A 23 -17.08 -20.55 -27.36
N PHE A 24 -17.70 -19.73 -28.19
CA PHE A 24 -19.15 -19.60 -28.29
C PHE A 24 -19.69 -20.25 -29.56
N PHE A 25 -20.81 -20.94 -29.41
CA PHE A 25 -21.63 -21.37 -30.51
C PHE A 25 -22.94 -20.57 -30.50
N GLY A 26 -23.02 -19.53 -31.35
CA GLY A 26 -24.08 -18.53 -31.24
C GLY A 26 -23.92 -17.74 -29.93
N ASP A 27 -24.97 -17.74 -29.12
CA ASP A 27 -25.00 -17.05 -27.81
C ASP A 27 -24.66 -17.97 -26.63
N GLU A 28 -24.37 -19.24 -26.87
CA GLU A 28 -24.05 -20.23 -25.83
C GLU A 28 -22.53 -20.44 -25.75
N LEU A 29 -22.03 -20.55 -24.51
CA LEU A 29 -20.63 -20.89 -24.23
C LEU A 29 -20.45 -22.40 -24.37
N ASP A 30 -19.76 -22.83 -25.45
CA ASP A 30 -19.51 -24.24 -25.74
C ASP A 30 -18.32 -24.79 -24.96
N ALA A 31 -17.23 -24.03 -24.89
CA ALA A 31 -16.03 -24.48 -24.20
C ALA A 31 -15.25 -23.30 -23.63
N MET A 32 -14.59 -23.54 -22.48
CA MET A 32 -13.71 -22.57 -21.84
C MET A 32 -12.45 -23.23 -21.32
N GLY A 33 -11.32 -22.55 -21.41
CA GLY A 33 -10.05 -23.05 -20.88
C GLY A 33 -8.91 -22.05 -20.96
N PHE A 34 -7.89 -22.29 -20.16
CA PHE A 34 -6.66 -21.52 -20.19
C PHE A 34 -5.83 -21.88 -21.43
N PHE A 35 -5.08 -20.93 -21.95
CA PHE A 35 -4.20 -21.15 -23.08
C PHE A 35 -2.88 -20.40 -22.95
N ASP A 36 -1.86 -20.90 -23.62
CA ASP A 36 -0.56 -20.24 -23.73
C ASP A 36 -0.61 -19.16 -24.83
N PRO A 37 -0.41 -17.88 -24.50
CA PRO A 37 -0.51 -16.78 -25.47
C PRO A 37 0.53 -16.84 -26.58
N THR A 38 1.66 -17.53 -26.37
CA THR A 38 2.74 -17.66 -27.35
C THR A 38 2.44 -18.75 -28.38
N THR A 39 2.04 -19.93 -27.89
CA THR A 39 1.75 -21.09 -28.76
C THR A 39 0.31 -21.16 -29.23
N GLN A 40 -0.58 -20.36 -28.60
CA GLN A 40 -2.03 -20.35 -28.82
C GLN A 40 -2.71 -21.70 -28.50
N ARG A 41 -2.02 -22.59 -27.82
CA ARG A 41 -2.54 -23.91 -27.44
C ARG A 41 -3.24 -23.87 -26.12
N ARG A 42 -4.38 -24.54 -26.02
CA ARG A 42 -5.09 -24.75 -24.76
C ARG A 42 -4.22 -25.58 -23.82
N THR A 43 -4.09 -25.12 -22.56
CA THR A 43 -3.30 -25.79 -21.52
C THR A 43 -4.19 -26.58 -20.58
N GLU A 44 -5.35 -26.05 -20.22
CA GLU A 44 -6.27 -26.65 -19.27
C GLU A 44 -7.70 -26.23 -19.56
N ASN A 45 -8.67 -27.16 -19.42
CA ASN A 45 -10.09 -26.81 -19.49
C ASN A 45 -10.57 -26.31 -18.14
N THR A 46 -11.48 -25.35 -18.13
CA THR A 46 -12.11 -24.85 -16.90
C THR A 46 -13.59 -24.61 -17.13
N GLU A 47 -14.39 -24.78 -16.08
CA GLU A 47 -15.82 -24.49 -16.11
C GLU A 47 -16.12 -23.08 -15.59
N GLU A 48 -15.14 -22.47 -14.91
CA GLU A 48 -15.25 -21.10 -14.37
C GLU A 48 -13.98 -20.30 -14.57
N ALA A 49 -14.10 -19.00 -14.72
CA ALA A 49 -12.98 -18.06 -14.78
C ALA A 49 -13.31 -16.77 -14.06
N LEU A 50 -12.36 -16.27 -13.25
CA LEU A 50 -12.52 -15.00 -12.54
C LEU A 50 -12.02 -13.85 -13.41
N LEU A 51 -12.95 -13.05 -13.92
CA LEU A 51 -12.64 -11.87 -14.70
C LEU A 51 -12.74 -10.62 -13.79
N LEU A 52 -11.59 -10.09 -13.41
CA LEU A 52 -11.54 -8.89 -12.61
C LEU A 52 -11.71 -7.65 -13.49
N PRO A 53 -12.47 -6.64 -13.03
CA PRO A 53 -12.56 -5.36 -13.72
C PRO A 53 -11.21 -4.64 -13.68
N VAL A 54 -10.93 -3.84 -14.71
CA VAL A 54 -9.71 -3.03 -14.81
C VAL A 54 -9.94 -1.56 -14.48
N ALA A 55 -11.18 -1.20 -14.17
CA ALA A 55 -11.57 0.13 -13.74
C ALA A 55 -12.34 0.04 -12.42
N GLU A 56 -12.18 1.03 -11.56
CA GLU A 56 -12.93 1.13 -10.30
C GLU A 56 -14.39 1.52 -10.55
N SER A 57 -14.61 2.42 -11.51
CA SER A 57 -15.95 2.88 -11.89
C SER A 57 -16.55 2.02 -12.96
N LEU A 58 -17.61 1.32 -12.61
CA LEU A 58 -18.37 0.45 -13.49
C LEU A 58 -19.81 0.99 -13.62
N PRO A 59 -20.11 1.81 -14.65
CA PRO A 59 -21.41 2.47 -14.82
C PRO A 59 -22.63 1.52 -14.78
N GLN A 60 -22.44 0.28 -15.20
CA GLN A 60 -23.46 -0.77 -15.13
C GLN A 60 -23.87 -1.18 -13.71
N LEU A 61 -23.05 -0.85 -12.69
CA LEU A 61 -23.33 -1.13 -11.29
C LEU A 61 -24.14 -0.01 -10.58
N HIS A 62 -24.49 1.06 -11.31
CA HIS A 62 -25.48 1.99 -10.80
C HIS A 62 -26.78 1.24 -10.38
N PRO A 63 -27.47 1.59 -9.28
CA PRO A 63 -28.66 0.87 -8.79
C PRO A 63 -29.71 0.59 -9.88
N ASP A 64 -29.93 1.55 -10.77
CA ASP A 64 -30.83 1.42 -11.92
C ASP A 64 -30.11 1.16 -13.24
N GLY A 65 -28.87 0.68 -13.19
CA GLY A 65 -28.02 0.44 -14.35
C GLY A 65 -27.64 1.70 -15.14
N ILE A 66 -27.13 1.53 -16.34
CA ILE A 66 -26.68 2.63 -17.21
C ILE A 66 -27.80 3.65 -17.46
N SER A 67 -29.04 3.19 -17.65
CA SER A 67 -30.19 4.08 -17.87
C SER A 67 -30.48 4.96 -16.65
N GLY A 68 -30.26 4.45 -15.43
CA GLY A 68 -30.37 5.23 -14.20
C GLY A 68 -29.32 6.32 -14.12
N LEU A 69 -28.06 5.96 -14.35
CA LEU A 69 -26.96 6.91 -14.38
C LEU A 69 -27.21 8.02 -15.42
N CYS A 70 -27.67 7.68 -16.64
CA CYS A 70 -27.99 8.67 -17.65
C CYS A 70 -29.09 9.65 -17.16
N ARG A 71 -30.14 9.16 -16.51
CA ARG A 71 -31.21 10.00 -15.93
C ARG A 71 -30.66 10.98 -14.88
N ASP A 72 -29.75 10.51 -14.02
CA ASP A 72 -29.15 11.35 -12.99
C ASP A 72 -28.30 12.45 -13.63
N LEU A 73 -27.51 12.11 -14.64
CA LEU A 73 -26.71 13.09 -15.41
C LEU A 73 -27.59 14.10 -16.14
N GLU A 74 -28.71 13.67 -16.76
CA GLU A 74 -29.69 14.56 -17.38
C GLU A 74 -30.33 15.50 -16.35
N SER A 75 -30.59 15.02 -15.14
CA SER A 75 -31.09 15.83 -14.02
C SER A 75 -30.07 16.92 -13.63
N ILE A 76 -28.78 16.58 -13.56
CA ILE A 76 -27.71 17.53 -13.30
C ILE A 76 -27.64 18.58 -14.41
N ILE A 77 -27.71 18.19 -15.68
CA ILE A 77 -27.73 19.10 -16.84
C ILE A 77 -28.93 20.05 -16.73
N ALA A 78 -30.12 19.52 -16.42
CA ALA A 78 -31.34 20.34 -16.29
C ALA A 78 -31.21 21.37 -15.15
N ARG A 79 -30.61 21.01 -14.03
CA ARG A 79 -30.30 21.96 -12.93
C ARG A 79 -29.28 23.00 -13.32
N GLN A 80 -28.21 22.64 -14.03
CA GLN A 80 -27.21 23.57 -14.51
C GLN A 80 -27.77 24.60 -15.48
N ARG A 81 -28.64 24.18 -16.42
CA ARG A 81 -29.31 25.09 -17.38
C ARG A 81 -30.24 26.13 -16.72
N ARG A 82 -30.73 25.84 -15.50
CA ARG A 82 -31.58 26.78 -14.73
C ARG A 82 -30.76 27.81 -13.93
N ARG A 83 -29.44 27.68 -13.85
CA ARG A 83 -28.58 28.62 -13.14
C ARG A 83 -28.47 29.94 -13.90
N LYS A 84 -28.23 31.04 -13.17
CA LYS A 84 -27.98 32.37 -13.79
C LYS A 84 -26.73 32.35 -14.66
N THR A 85 -25.74 31.57 -14.28
CA THR A 85 -24.48 31.34 -15.01
C THR A 85 -24.26 29.83 -15.15
N PRO A 86 -24.78 29.22 -16.22
CA PRO A 86 -24.54 27.81 -16.48
C PRO A 86 -23.08 27.51 -16.80
N HIS A 87 -22.60 26.39 -16.38
CA HIS A 87 -21.27 25.87 -16.77
C HIS A 87 -21.39 25.08 -18.08
N GLU A 88 -21.30 25.78 -19.23
CA GLU A 88 -21.49 25.18 -20.57
C GLU A 88 -20.52 24.02 -20.84
N ASN A 89 -19.26 24.11 -20.39
CA ASN A 89 -18.28 23.05 -20.54
C ASN A 89 -18.72 21.77 -19.82
N LEU A 90 -19.31 21.90 -18.63
CA LEU A 90 -19.85 20.76 -17.88
C LEU A 90 -21.02 20.14 -18.63
N ILE A 91 -21.99 20.96 -19.07
CA ILE A 91 -23.17 20.50 -19.82
C ILE A 91 -22.73 19.72 -21.07
N THR A 92 -21.78 20.26 -21.83
CA THR A 92 -21.23 19.61 -23.02
C THR A 92 -20.56 18.27 -22.68
N THR A 93 -19.78 18.24 -21.59
CA THR A 93 -19.10 17.02 -21.14
C THR A 93 -20.10 15.95 -20.73
N LEU A 94 -21.09 16.30 -19.88
CA LEU A 94 -22.09 15.35 -19.43
C LEU A 94 -22.95 14.82 -20.59
N THR A 95 -23.29 15.68 -21.56
CA THR A 95 -24.06 15.26 -22.74
C THR A 95 -23.27 14.23 -23.57
N ARG A 96 -22.00 14.50 -23.85
CA ARG A 96 -21.14 13.56 -24.56
C ARG A 96 -20.98 12.23 -23.81
N ASP A 97 -20.83 12.29 -22.47
CA ASP A 97 -20.63 11.10 -21.66
C ASP A 97 -21.93 10.26 -21.59
N ILE A 98 -23.12 10.87 -21.60
CA ILE A 98 -24.41 10.18 -21.76
C ILE A 98 -24.47 9.45 -23.11
N GLU A 99 -24.08 10.09 -24.20
CA GLU A 99 -24.06 9.48 -25.55
C GLU A 99 -23.12 8.27 -25.56
N ALA A 100 -21.94 8.36 -24.92
CA ALA A 100 -20.99 7.26 -24.80
C ALA A 100 -21.57 6.09 -23.98
N LEU A 101 -22.22 6.39 -22.84
CA LEU A 101 -22.88 5.38 -22.00
C LEU A 101 -23.97 4.65 -22.75
N GLN A 102 -24.84 5.36 -23.47
CA GLN A 102 -25.93 4.79 -24.28
C GLN A 102 -25.43 3.94 -25.44
N SER A 103 -24.27 4.31 -26.01
CA SER A 103 -23.63 3.58 -27.11
C SER A 103 -22.77 2.40 -26.61
N GLY A 104 -22.62 2.18 -25.31
CA GLY A 104 -21.76 1.16 -24.76
C GLY A 104 -20.27 1.41 -24.96
N VAL A 105 -19.87 2.65 -25.28
CA VAL A 105 -18.47 3.03 -25.48
C VAL A 105 -17.84 3.40 -24.15
N SER A 106 -16.71 2.75 -23.84
CA SER A 106 -15.90 3.11 -22.68
C SER A 106 -15.24 4.46 -22.90
N PHE A 107 -15.25 5.31 -21.88
CA PHE A 107 -14.60 6.62 -21.92
C PHE A 107 -13.71 6.83 -20.68
N PRO A 108 -12.60 7.57 -20.84
CA PRO A 108 -11.76 7.96 -19.72
C PRO A 108 -12.55 8.83 -18.73
N SER A 109 -12.23 8.74 -17.45
CA SER A 109 -12.83 9.59 -16.41
C SER A 109 -14.29 9.24 -16.04
N ALA A 110 -14.72 7.98 -16.21
CA ALA A 110 -15.99 7.49 -15.65
C ALA A 110 -16.00 7.52 -14.12
N ASP A 111 -14.82 7.56 -13.49
CA ASP A 111 -14.58 7.71 -12.05
C ASP A 111 -15.20 8.99 -11.46
N ARG A 112 -15.39 10.04 -12.24
CA ARG A 112 -16.12 11.25 -11.81
C ARG A 112 -17.57 10.99 -11.38
N TYR A 113 -18.14 9.85 -11.78
CA TYR A 113 -19.51 9.45 -11.47
C TYR A 113 -19.60 8.43 -10.35
N MET A 114 -18.49 8.14 -9.65
CA MET A 114 -18.46 7.16 -8.57
C MET A 114 -19.52 7.39 -7.51
N ALA A 115 -19.74 8.65 -7.12
CA ALA A 115 -20.76 9.01 -6.14
C ALA A 115 -22.20 8.66 -6.56
N LEU A 116 -22.49 8.61 -7.87
CA LEU A 116 -23.78 8.17 -8.42
C LEU A 116 -23.83 6.66 -8.64
N ILE A 117 -22.72 6.07 -9.07
CA ILE A 117 -22.61 4.64 -9.35
C ILE A 117 -22.68 3.83 -8.06
N TYR A 118 -21.98 4.30 -7.02
CA TYR A 118 -21.87 3.62 -5.73
C TYR A 118 -22.45 4.51 -4.63
N PRO A 119 -23.72 4.35 -4.25
CA PRO A 119 -24.32 5.12 -3.17
C PRO A 119 -23.67 4.85 -1.81
N GLU A 120 -23.03 3.69 -1.65
CA GLU A 120 -22.23 3.32 -0.50
C GLU A 120 -20.81 2.93 -0.95
N PHE A 121 -19.80 3.65 -0.45
CA PHE A 121 -18.42 3.33 -0.75
C PHE A 121 -17.93 2.16 0.11
N SER A 122 -17.27 1.22 -0.54
CA SER A 122 -16.46 0.21 0.11
C SER A 122 -15.00 0.64 0.14
N CYS A 123 -14.31 0.41 1.25
CA CYS A 123 -12.88 0.61 1.37
C CYS A 123 -12.17 -0.70 1.71
N ALA A 124 -10.85 -0.73 1.65
CA ALA A 124 -10.07 -1.93 1.97
C ALA A 124 -10.39 -2.53 3.34
N ALA A 125 -10.82 -1.69 4.28
CA ALA A 125 -11.19 -2.10 5.63
C ALA A 125 -12.46 -2.97 5.68
N ASP A 126 -13.37 -2.84 4.73
CA ASP A 126 -14.62 -3.59 4.68
C ASP A 126 -14.40 -5.06 4.28
N TYR A 127 -13.27 -5.35 3.64
CA TYR A 127 -12.86 -6.72 3.27
C TYR A 127 -12.15 -7.48 4.39
N LEU A 128 -11.87 -6.83 5.52
CA LEU A 128 -11.23 -7.49 6.66
C LEU A 128 -12.25 -8.31 7.45
N PRO A 129 -11.91 -9.55 7.88
CA PRO A 129 -12.74 -10.33 8.80
C PRO A 129 -13.09 -9.55 10.07
N SER A 130 -14.23 -9.84 10.67
CA SER A 130 -14.72 -9.13 11.87
C SER A 130 -13.80 -9.26 13.09
N GLU A 131 -13.07 -10.36 13.19
CA GLU A 131 -12.10 -10.67 14.26
C GLU A 131 -10.72 -10.06 14.04
N THR A 132 -10.49 -9.37 12.92
CA THR A 132 -9.20 -8.73 12.61
C THR A 132 -8.85 -7.67 13.64
N ALA A 133 -7.68 -7.81 14.27
CA ALA A 133 -7.14 -6.77 15.15
C ALA A 133 -6.57 -5.61 14.33
N VAL A 134 -6.91 -4.40 14.73
CA VAL A 134 -6.48 -3.15 14.08
C VAL A 134 -5.46 -2.44 14.95
N TYR A 135 -4.34 -2.07 14.36
CA TYR A 135 -3.26 -1.37 15.05
C TYR A 135 -3.06 0.02 14.44
N PHE A 136 -3.23 1.05 15.25
CA PHE A 136 -2.93 2.43 14.88
C PHE A 136 -1.56 2.81 15.43
N CYS A 137 -0.57 2.94 14.56
CA CYS A 137 0.78 3.31 14.95
C CYS A 137 0.98 4.82 14.82
N ASP A 138 1.26 5.51 15.94
CA ASP A 138 1.33 6.97 16.03
C ASP A 138 0.06 7.64 15.46
N HIS A 139 -1.07 7.41 16.15
CA HIS A 139 -2.35 7.93 15.66
C HIS A 139 -2.38 9.45 15.57
N GLY A 140 -1.58 10.15 16.37
CA GLY A 140 -1.42 11.60 16.26
C GLY A 140 -0.78 12.04 14.94
N ALA A 141 0.24 11.30 14.46
CA ALA A 141 0.82 11.56 13.15
C ALA A 141 -0.16 11.16 12.02
N LEU A 142 -0.86 10.04 12.20
CA LEU A 142 -1.89 9.59 11.26
C LEU A 142 -3.01 10.64 11.10
N ALA A 143 -3.51 11.18 12.21
CA ALA A 143 -4.55 12.22 12.19
C ALA A 143 -4.08 13.51 11.50
N ARG A 144 -2.82 13.93 11.74
CA ARG A 144 -2.24 15.10 11.04
C ARG A 144 -2.09 14.84 9.54
N ALA A 145 -1.62 13.66 9.14
CA ALA A 145 -1.48 13.30 7.75
C ALA A 145 -2.84 13.21 7.04
N ALA A 146 -3.84 12.59 7.67
CA ALA A 146 -5.20 12.51 7.16
C ALA A 146 -5.80 13.91 6.94
N LYS A 147 -5.66 14.79 7.94
CA LYS A 147 -6.13 16.18 7.83
C LYS A 147 -5.43 16.95 6.70
N ALA A 148 -4.12 16.83 6.58
CA ALA A 148 -3.38 17.49 5.50
C ALA A 148 -3.82 16.98 4.11
N GLN A 149 -4.07 15.68 3.99
CA GLN A 149 -4.57 15.09 2.74
C GLN A 149 -6.00 15.53 2.43
N GLU A 150 -6.86 15.65 3.44
CA GLU A 150 -8.22 16.15 3.29
C GLU A 150 -8.23 17.62 2.83
N GLU A 151 -7.36 18.46 3.41
CA GLU A 151 -7.19 19.86 3.00
C GLU A 151 -6.67 19.97 1.55
N GLU A 152 -5.67 19.16 1.17
CA GLU A 152 -5.15 19.12 -0.20
C GLU A 152 -6.20 18.64 -1.19
N PHE A 153 -6.95 17.60 -0.85
CA PHE A 153 -8.05 17.09 -1.66
C PHE A 153 -9.14 18.15 -1.82
N GLY A 154 -9.52 18.84 -0.74
CA GLY A 154 -10.50 19.94 -0.76
C GLY A 154 -10.10 21.06 -1.70
N LEU A 155 -8.84 21.51 -1.67
CA LEU A 155 -8.32 22.53 -2.58
C LEU A 155 -8.40 22.08 -4.06
N GLY A 156 -8.07 20.81 -4.34
CA GLY A 156 -8.21 20.23 -5.67
C GLY A 156 -9.68 20.22 -6.15
N LEU A 157 -10.58 19.83 -5.24
CA LEU A 157 -12.00 19.76 -5.50
C LEU A 157 -12.62 21.16 -5.79
N ASP A 158 -12.24 22.15 -4.99
CA ASP A 158 -12.67 23.54 -5.19
C ASP A 158 -12.27 24.07 -6.58
N ALA A 159 -11.06 23.77 -7.05
CA ALA A 159 -10.61 24.14 -8.39
C ALA A 159 -11.46 23.48 -9.50
N PHE A 160 -11.90 22.23 -9.31
CA PHE A 160 -12.81 21.57 -10.25
C PHE A 160 -14.23 22.14 -10.22
N LEU A 161 -14.73 22.50 -9.03
CA LEU A 161 -16.04 23.15 -8.88
C LEU A 161 -16.05 24.56 -9.52
N GLU A 162 -15.02 25.37 -9.24
CA GLU A 162 -14.87 26.73 -9.80
C GLU A 162 -14.73 26.70 -11.33
N SER A 163 -13.97 25.74 -11.86
CA SER A 163 -13.81 25.59 -13.31
C SER A 163 -15.03 24.97 -14.01
N GLY A 164 -16.08 24.60 -13.26
CA GLY A 164 -17.27 23.94 -13.78
C GLY A 164 -17.01 22.54 -14.36
N ARG A 165 -16.00 21.84 -13.86
CA ARG A 165 -15.71 20.46 -14.25
C ARG A 165 -16.44 19.42 -13.40
N LEU A 166 -16.83 19.80 -12.19
CA LEU A 166 -17.61 19.01 -11.25
C LEU A 166 -18.77 19.84 -10.69
N VAL A 167 -19.71 19.15 -10.07
CA VAL A 167 -20.80 19.73 -9.26
C VAL A 167 -20.84 19.02 -7.92
N GLY A 168 -21.45 19.63 -6.92
CA GLY A 168 -21.46 19.12 -5.55
C GLY A 168 -21.91 17.68 -5.41
N GLU A 169 -22.90 17.26 -6.20
CA GLU A 169 -23.41 15.88 -6.19
C GLU A 169 -22.40 14.82 -6.66
N LEU A 170 -21.30 15.24 -7.29
CA LEU A 170 -20.22 14.36 -7.78
C LEU A 170 -18.97 14.45 -6.92
N CYS A 171 -19.02 15.05 -5.73
CA CYS A 171 -17.84 15.36 -4.93
C CYS A 171 -17.56 14.37 -3.78
N GLU A 172 -18.36 13.35 -3.61
CA GLU A 172 -18.21 12.36 -2.54
C GLU A 172 -17.22 11.26 -2.94
N PHE A 173 -15.92 11.55 -2.85
CA PHE A 173 -14.84 10.59 -3.20
C PHE A 173 -13.90 10.27 -2.04
N TYR A 174 -14.15 10.80 -0.85
CA TYR A 174 -13.20 10.75 0.24
C TYR A 174 -13.83 10.18 1.50
N LEU A 175 -13.10 9.29 2.18
CA LEU A 175 -13.42 8.82 3.51
C LEU A 175 -12.46 9.48 4.50
N SER A 176 -13.00 10.13 5.52
CA SER A 176 -12.22 10.71 6.60
C SER A 176 -11.60 9.61 7.49
N LEU A 177 -10.63 9.99 8.34
CA LEU A 177 -10.10 9.07 9.34
C LEU A 177 -11.19 8.63 10.33
N GLU A 178 -12.18 9.49 10.62
CA GLU A 178 -13.31 9.16 11.48
C GLU A 178 -14.23 8.13 10.85
N ASP A 179 -14.52 8.24 9.54
CA ASP A 179 -15.28 7.23 8.79
C ASP A 179 -14.58 5.89 8.78
N LEU A 180 -13.24 5.90 8.58
CA LEU A 180 -12.43 4.68 8.66
C LEU A 180 -12.50 4.06 10.05
N ALA A 181 -12.36 4.86 11.10
CA ALA A 181 -12.47 4.39 12.48
C ALA A 181 -13.87 3.84 12.80
N ALA A 182 -14.91 4.47 12.28
CA ALA A 182 -16.30 4.00 12.42
C ALA A 182 -16.48 2.59 11.80
N ARG A 183 -15.87 2.34 10.65
CA ARG A 183 -15.88 1.01 9.99
C ARG A 183 -15.11 -0.07 10.77
N MET A 184 -14.18 0.34 11.64
CA MET A 184 -13.44 -0.57 12.53
C MET A 184 -14.17 -0.84 13.85
N LYS A 185 -15.28 -0.19 14.12
CA LYS A 185 -16.07 -0.36 15.34
C LYS A 185 -16.43 -1.84 15.57
N GLY A 186 -16.22 -2.30 16.80
CA GLY A 186 -16.46 -3.69 17.18
C GLY A 186 -15.28 -4.64 17.00
N ARG A 187 -14.23 -4.24 16.28
CA ARG A 187 -12.97 -4.99 16.18
C ARG A 187 -12.04 -4.70 17.36
N PRO A 188 -11.15 -5.64 17.74
CA PRO A 188 -10.05 -5.34 18.65
C PRO A 188 -9.17 -4.24 18.04
N ALA A 189 -9.00 -3.13 18.76
CA ALA A 189 -8.20 -2.00 18.30
C ALA A 189 -7.16 -1.60 19.35
N VAL A 190 -5.93 -1.35 18.89
CA VAL A 190 -4.81 -0.93 19.74
C VAL A 190 -4.15 0.29 19.12
N TYR A 191 -3.95 1.32 19.93
CA TYR A 191 -3.19 2.51 19.60
C TYR A 191 -1.78 2.40 20.18
N PHE A 192 -0.77 2.50 19.35
CA PHE A 192 0.63 2.56 19.74
C PHE A 192 1.16 3.97 19.54
N ASP A 193 1.36 4.68 20.63
CA ASP A 193 1.81 6.06 20.60
C ASP A 193 3.04 6.26 21.48
N SER A 194 4.01 7.00 20.99
CA SER A 194 5.17 7.41 21.80
C SER A 194 4.82 8.52 22.80
N PHE A 195 3.79 9.30 22.49
CA PHE A 195 3.29 10.38 23.36
C PHE A 195 1.77 10.28 23.43
N LEU A 196 1.23 10.54 24.63
CA LEU A 196 -0.21 10.57 24.82
C LEU A 196 -0.82 11.66 23.94
N SER A 197 -1.68 11.27 23.00
CA SER A 197 -2.48 12.19 22.21
C SER A 197 -3.77 12.54 22.95
N ALA A 198 -4.18 13.79 22.84
CA ALA A 198 -5.38 14.27 23.52
C ALA A 198 -6.69 13.90 22.81
N ARG A 199 -6.63 13.44 21.56
CA ARG A 199 -7.83 13.18 20.74
C ARG A 199 -7.70 11.86 19.99
N PHE A 200 -8.58 10.94 20.32
CA PHE A 200 -8.82 9.71 19.59
C PHE A 200 -10.07 9.85 18.73
N PRO A 201 -10.26 9.03 17.69
CA PRO A 201 -11.51 8.99 16.94
C PRO A 201 -12.72 8.75 17.85
N GLU A 202 -13.78 9.52 17.67
CA GLU A 202 -14.99 9.44 18.50
C GLU A 202 -15.71 8.10 18.35
N SER A 203 -15.67 7.52 17.16
CA SER A 203 -16.28 6.23 16.84
C SER A 203 -15.52 5.04 17.41
N LEU A 204 -14.21 5.21 17.73
CA LEU A 204 -13.35 4.13 18.24
C LEU A 204 -12.46 4.62 19.40
N PRO A 205 -13.04 5.07 20.52
CA PRO A 205 -12.26 5.54 21.66
C PRO A 205 -11.54 4.37 22.35
N PRO A 206 -10.32 4.58 22.91
CA PRO A 206 -9.66 3.56 23.70
C PRO A 206 -10.44 3.31 25.00
N LYS A 207 -10.57 2.04 25.37
CA LYS A 207 -11.23 1.63 26.62
C LYS A 207 -10.29 1.72 27.82
N GLN A 208 -8.97 1.59 27.58
CA GLN A 208 -7.93 1.59 28.59
C GLN A 208 -6.65 2.16 28.01
N LEU A 209 -5.90 2.88 28.82
CA LEU A 209 -4.55 3.35 28.51
C LEU A 209 -3.53 2.58 29.33
N LEU A 210 -2.50 2.08 28.66
CA LEU A 210 -1.38 1.38 29.26
C LEU A 210 -0.10 2.15 28.94
N SER A 211 0.71 2.40 29.96
CA SER A 211 2.04 2.97 29.80
C SER A 211 3.06 1.84 29.85
N VAL A 212 3.90 1.74 28.82
CA VAL A 212 4.98 0.73 28.73
C VAL A 212 6.29 1.46 28.48
N THR A 213 7.22 1.38 29.43
CA THR A 213 8.57 1.92 29.24
C THR A 213 9.38 0.95 28.40
N ALA A 214 9.76 1.37 27.19
CA ALA A 214 10.66 0.64 26.32
C ALA A 214 11.89 1.48 25.96
N ARG A 215 13.06 0.87 25.94
CA ARG A 215 14.32 1.49 25.54
C ARG A 215 14.94 0.72 24.38
N GLN A 216 15.36 1.44 23.37
CA GLN A 216 16.13 0.81 22.29
C GLN A 216 17.55 0.56 22.78
N LEU A 217 18.02 -0.67 22.62
CA LEU A 217 19.37 -1.03 22.98
C LEU A 217 20.37 -0.56 21.89
N PRO A 218 21.52 0.00 22.31
CA PRO A 218 22.56 0.37 21.36
C PRO A 218 23.19 -0.87 20.69
N GLY A 219 23.74 -0.70 19.52
CA GLY A 219 24.56 -1.77 18.92
C GLY A 219 25.92 -1.87 19.63
N TYR A 220 26.37 -3.10 19.86
CA TYR A 220 27.65 -3.38 20.56
C TYR A 220 28.90 -3.19 19.66
N GLY A 221 28.74 -2.70 18.44
CA GLY A 221 29.84 -2.42 17.53
C GLY A 221 30.66 -3.66 17.11
N GLY A 222 30.12 -4.87 17.35
CA GLY A 222 30.78 -6.15 17.12
C GLY A 222 31.66 -6.60 18.28
N SER A 223 31.57 -5.96 19.45
CA SER A 223 32.23 -6.41 20.67
C SER A 223 31.37 -7.42 21.40
N LEU A 224 31.70 -8.70 21.23
CA LEU A 224 31.01 -9.80 21.95
C LEU A 224 31.21 -9.65 23.48
N GLU A 225 32.38 -9.18 23.92
CA GLU A 225 32.68 -8.99 25.33
C GLU A 225 31.73 -8.00 26.01
N THR A 226 31.45 -6.86 25.35
CA THR A 226 30.49 -5.86 25.87
C THR A 226 29.10 -6.46 25.95
N ALA A 227 28.68 -7.17 24.93
CA ALA A 227 27.36 -7.82 24.89
C ALA A 227 27.22 -8.92 25.95
N VAL A 228 28.27 -9.69 26.18
CA VAL A 228 28.33 -10.72 27.26
C VAL A 228 28.23 -10.07 28.63
N ASN A 229 28.91 -8.95 28.85
CA ASN A 229 28.85 -8.22 30.14
C ASN A 229 27.43 -7.69 30.41
N ASP A 230 26.75 -7.17 29.38
CA ASP A 230 25.36 -6.75 29.50
C ASP A 230 24.42 -7.94 29.76
N LEU A 231 24.60 -9.06 29.06
CA LEU A 231 23.82 -10.27 29.32
C LEU A 231 24.03 -10.79 30.75
N LYS A 232 25.26 -10.80 31.25
CA LYS A 232 25.55 -11.14 32.65
C LYS A 232 24.88 -10.18 33.62
N SER A 233 24.85 -8.89 33.31
CA SER A 233 24.16 -7.87 34.11
C SER A 233 22.64 -8.12 34.11
N TYR A 234 22.05 -8.42 32.95
CA TYR A 234 20.62 -8.75 32.85
C TYR A 234 20.28 -9.98 33.70
N ILE A 235 21.05 -11.06 33.59
CA ILE A 235 20.83 -12.27 34.41
C ILE A 235 20.89 -11.95 35.91
N LYS A 236 21.91 -11.17 36.33
CA LYS A 236 22.11 -10.75 37.74
C LYS A 236 20.94 -9.92 38.27
N ASN A 237 20.25 -9.19 37.40
CA ASN A 237 19.11 -8.34 37.74
C ASN A 237 17.76 -9.00 37.46
N ASP A 238 17.74 -10.34 37.35
CA ASP A 238 16.53 -11.16 37.15
C ASP A 238 15.77 -10.82 35.85
N TYR A 239 16.46 -10.42 34.79
CA TYR A 239 15.84 -10.24 33.49
C TYR A 239 15.68 -11.55 32.75
N GLY A 240 14.56 -11.73 32.05
CA GLY A 240 14.42 -12.69 30.97
C GLY A 240 14.95 -12.09 29.67
N CYS A 241 15.86 -12.79 28.98
CA CYS A 241 16.45 -12.30 27.75
C CYS A 241 16.08 -13.17 26.55
N LEU A 242 15.60 -12.55 25.48
CA LEU A 242 15.35 -13.19 24.21
C LEU A 242 16.36 -12.70 23.18
N VAL A 243 17.12 -13.61 22.59
CA VAL A 243 18.09 -13.28 21.53
C VAL A 243 17.59 -13.81 20.20
N LEU A 244 17.30 -12.91 19.28
CA LEU A 244 16.82 -13.23 17.95
C LEU A 244 17.98 -13.56 17.02
N CYS A 245 17.97 -14.76 16.46
CA CYS A 245 19.00 -15.30 15.56
C CYS A 245 18.42 -15.46 14.14
N GLY A 246 19.28 -15.37 13.14
CA GLY A 246 18.91 -15.59 11.76
C GLY A 246 18.71 -17.08 11.39
N GLY A 247 18.31 -17.91 12.36
CA GLY A 247 18.00 -19.31 12.23
C GLY A 247 18.74 -20.21 13.24
N LYS A 248 18.29 -21.47 13.35
CA LYS A 248 18.75 -22.43 14.36
C LYS A 248 20.25 -22.65 14.37
N ARG A 249 20.87 -22.84 13.20
CA ARG A 249 22.34 -23.04 13.09
C ARG A 249 23.14 -21.87 13.66
N ARG A 250 22.68 -20.65 13.43
CA ARG A 250 23.32 -19.44 13.98
C ARG A 250 23.12 -19.37 15.49
N GLY A 251 21.93 -19.74 15.99
CA GLY A 251 21.67 -19.86 17.42
C GLY A 251 22.60 -20.89 18.10
N GLU A 252 22.87 -22.02 17.47
CA GLU A 252 23.80 -23.05 17.99
C GLU A 252 25.24 -22.48 18.12
N ILE A 253 25.72 -21.78 17.08
CA ILE A 253 27.04 -21.12 17.10
C ILE A 253 27.10 -20.07 18.20
N LEU A 254 26.07 -19.22 18.30
CA LEU A 254 26.02 -18.18 19.32
C LEU A 254 25.98 -18.78 20.74
N LYS A 255 25.24 -19.88 20.95
CA LYS A 255 25.22 -20.61 22.22
C LYS A 255 26.60 -21.08 22.64
N GLU A 256 27.38 -21.65 21.71
CA GLU A 256 28.75 -22.09 22.00
C GLU A 256 29.66 -20.90 22.35
N MET A 257 29.51 -19.77 21.62
CA MET A 257 30.27 -18.57 21.91
C MET A 257 29.95 -17.98 23.28
N LEU A 258 28.66 -17.87 23.62
CA LEU A 258 28.22 -17.40 24.94
C LEU A 258 28.64 -18.34 26.05
N GLY A 259 28.61 -19.66 25.81
CA GLY A 259 29.05 -20.67 26.77
C GLY A 259 30.53 -20.57 27.13
N LYS A 260 31.41 -20.25 26.16
CA LYS A 260 32.84 -20.01 26.41
C LYS A 260 33.07 -18.80 27.32
N GLU A 261 32.18 -17.83 27.26
CA GLU A 261 32.20 -16.63 28.08
C GLU A 261 31.45 -16.80 29.43
N GLY A 262 31.00 -18.00 29.74
CA GLY A 262 30.31 -18.32 30.98
C GLY A 262 28.85 -17.88 31.04
N VAL A 263 28.22 -17.66 29.89
CA VAL A 263 26.79 -17.32 29.79
C VAL A 263 26.03 -18.53 29.29
N ASN A 264 25.10 -19.04 30.09
CA ASN A 264 24.25 -20.15 29.71
C ASN A 264 23.00 -19.68 28.97
N ALA A 265 22.86 -20.09 27.71
CA ALA A 265 21.69 -19.81 26.89
C ALA A 265 21.00 -21.09 26.40
N LEU A 266 19.71 -21.07 26.34
CA LEU A 266 18.85 -22.16 25.88
C LEU A 266 18.40 -21.95 24.44
N LEU A 267 18.43 -22.99 23.63
CA LEU A 267 17.86 -22.97 22.28
C LEU A 267 16.36 -23.22 22.38
N ALA A 268 15.57 -22.26 21.82
CA ALA A 268 14.11 -22.34 21.78
C ALA A 268 13.64 -22.00 20.35
N PHE A 269 13.60 -23.02 19.48
CA PHE A 269 13.23 -22.87 18.07
C PHE A 269 12.02 -23.77 17.72
N PRO A 270 10.80 -23.20 17.60
CA PRO A 270 10.41 -21.84 17.95
C PRO A 270 10.35 -21.62 19.47
N ALA A 271 10.35 -20.35 19.90
CA ALA A 271 10.07 -20.00 21.28
C ALA A 271 8.57 -20.13 21.54
N VAL A 272 8.17 -21.08 22.40
CA VAL A 272 6.76 -21.32 22.76
C VAL A 272 6.32 -20.47 23.94
N HIS A 273 7.25 -19.94 24.72
CA HIS A 273 7.01 -19.05 25.85
C HIS A 273 8.17 -18.07 26.03
N LEU A 274 7.94 -17.01 26.78
CA LEU A 274 8.98 -16.05 27.12
C LEU A 274 9.97 -16.63 28.13
N PRO A 275 11.26 -16.20 28.07
CA PRO A 275 12.25 -16.58 29.08
C PRO A 275 11.85 -16.04 30.46
N GLN A 276 12.04 -16.87 31.49
CA GLN A 276 11.84 -16.46 32.87
C GLN A 276 13.02 -15.63 33.38
N ALA A 277 12.88 -15.09 34.60
CA ALA A 277 13.94 -14.37 35.26
C ALA A 277 15.28 -15.16 35.27
N GLY A 278 16.35 -14.53 34.85
CA GLY A 278 17.68 -15.12 34.75
C GLY A 278 17.88 -16.08 33.57
N GLN A 279 16.92 -16.25 32.68
CA GLN A 279 17.04 -17.12 31.49
C GLN A 279 17.36 -16.35 30.24
N ILE A 280 18.15 -16.94 29.37
CA ILE A 280 18.42 -16.45 28.02
C ILE A 280 17.92 -17.50 27.02
N PHE A 281 16.99 -17.10 26.15
CA PHE A 281 16.54 -17.91 25.02
C PHE A 281 17.13 -17.39 23.71
N LEU A 282 17.63 -18.31 22.91
CA LEU A 282 18.03 -18.06 21.52
C LEU A 282 16.91 -18.62 20.63
N THR A 283 16.31 -17.79 19.80
CA THR A 283 15.21 -18.17 18.94
C THR A 283 15.36 -17.55 17.54
N ASP A 284 14.53 -17.97 16.61
CA ASP A 284 14.43 -17.36 15.29
C ASP A 284 13.73 -16.00 15.34
N GLY A 285 14.13 -15.12 14.46
CA GLY A 285 13.55 -13.80 14.34
C GLY A 285 14.58 -12.74 13.97
N SER A 286 14.07 -11.54 13.68
CA SER A 286 14.89 -10.38 13.35
C SER A 286 14.16 -9.10 13.74
N LEU A 287 14.89 -8.19 14.37
CA LEU A 287 14.47 -6.82 14.63
C LEU A 287 15.60 -5.87 14.16
N PRO A 288 15.27 -4.64 13.76
CA PRO A 288 16.29 -3.66 13.38
C PRO A 288 17.19 -3.24 14.54
N ALA A 289 16.69 -3.32 15.78
CA ALA A 289 17.45 -3.09 17.01
C ALA A 289 16.84 -3.89 18.17
N GLY A 290 17.65 -4.13 19.21
CA GLY A 290 17.16 -4.72 20.45
C GLY A 290 16.36 -3.71 21.28
N LEU A 291 15.57 -4.25 22.20
CA LEU A 291 14.68 -3.48 23.07
C LEU A 291 14.81 -3.97 24.51
N GLU A 292 14.74 -3.05 25.44
CA GLU A 292 14.66 -3.33 26.87
C GLU A 292 13.34 -2.81 27.41
N TYR A 293 12.70 -3.64 28.25
CA TYR A 293 11.49 -3.32 29.01
C TYR A 293 11.80 -3.39 30.50
N PRO A 294 12.29 -2.29 31.11
CA PRO A 294 12.78 -2.32 32.50
C PRO A 294 11.74 -2.75 33.53
N GLU A 295 10.49 -2.29 33.38
CA GLU A 295 9.39 -2.62 34.28
C GLU A 295 9.01 -4.11 34.25
N LEU A 296 9.21 -4.74 33.09
CA LEU A 296 8.96 -6.18 32.91
C LEU A 296 10.19 -7.04 33.17
N ARG A 297 11.35 -6.42 33.43
CA ARG A 297 12.66 -7.10 33.50
C ARG A 297 12.87 -8.03 32.30
N PHE A 298 12.62 -7.50 31.11
CA PHE A 298 12.69 -8.25 29.88
C PHE A 298 13.52 -7.51 28.84
N ALA A 299 14.40 -8.23 28.15
CA ALA A 299 15.22 -7.65 27.08
C ALA A 299 15.17 -8.54 25.83
N ILE A 300 15.09 -7.90 24.66
CA ILE A 300 15.22 -8.54 23.36
C ILE A 300 16.49 -8.02 22.72
N LEU A 301 17.38 -8.92 22.36
CA LEU A 301 18.61 -8.62 21.63
C LEU A 301 18.57 -9.25 20.24
N THR A 302 19.35 -8.73 19.33
CA THR A 302 19.50 -9.32 17.99
C THR A 302 20.91 -9.82 17.79
N GLU A 303 21.08 -10.94 17.09
CA GLU A 303 22.38 -11.47 16.71
C GLU A 303 23.25 -10.41 16.01
N GLY A 304 22.63 -9.59 15.17
CA GLY A 304 23.32 -8.50 14.47
C GLY A 304 23.94 -7.45 15.39
N GLN A 305 23.35 -7.23 16.59
CA GLN A 305 23.96 -6.34 17.58
C GLN A 305 25.15 -6.99 18.28
N LEU A 306 25.10 -8.31 18.49
CA LEU A 306 26.10 -9.07 19.22
C LEU A 306 27.37 -9.35 18.38
N LEU A 307 27.21 -9.68 17.10
CA LEU A 307 28.28 -10.24 16.28
C LEU A 307 28.76 -9.36 15.11
N VAL A 308 27.93 -8.43 14.64
CA VAL A 308 28.28 -7.65 13.46
C VAL A 308 28.89 -6.32 13.86
N LYS A 309 30.17 -6.11 13.55
CA LYS A 309 30.68 -4.74 13.41
C LYS A 309 29.73 -4.02 12.46
N LYS A 310 29.15 -2.92 12.91
CA LYS A 310 28.46 -1.98 12.03
C LYS A 310 29.48 -1.50 11.02
N THR A 311 29.69 -2.26 9.96
CA THR A 311 30.22 -1.70 8.74
C THR A 311 29.16 -0.67 8.41
N GLU A 312 29.48 0.61 8.62
CA GLU A 312 28.80 1.64 7.88
C GLU A 312 28.77 1.11 6.46
N ARG A 313 27.64 0.59 6.02
CA ARG A 313 27.39 0.48 4.60
C ARG A 313 27.47 1.94 4.15
N LYS A 314 28.69 2.37 3.78
CA LYS A 314 28.80 3.33 2.70
C LYS A 314 27.90 2.69 1.66
N VAL A 315 26.75 3.29 1.46
CA VAL A 315 25.96 3.07 0.27
C VAL A 315 26.92 3.45 -0.83
N THR A 316 27.76 2.49 -1.22
CA THR A 316 28.44 2.56 -2.50
C THR A 316 27.26 2.54 -3.44
N PRO A 317 26.97 3.66 -4.10
CA PRO A 317 25.94 3.65 -5.12
C PRO A 317 26.30 2.45 -5.97
N LYS A 318 25.37 1.48 -6.11
CA LYS A 318 25.55 0.39 -7.07
C LYS A 318 26.06 1.10 -8.31
N LYS A 319 27.32 0.81 -8.71
CA LYS A 319 27.86 1.34 -9.95
C LYS A 319 26.81 0.99 -10.98
N ALA A 320 26.03 1.99 -11.40
CA ALA A 320 25.17 1.86 -12.53
C ALA A 320 26.06 1.29 -13.64
N PRO A 321 25.56 0.34 -14.44
CA PRO A 321 26.33 -0.20 -15.55
C PRO A 321 26.92 1.00 -16.28
N SER A 322 28.20 0.92 -16.65
CA SER A 322 29.14 1.99 -17.00
C SER A 322 28.70 2.97 -18.10
N ASN A 323 27.50 2.87 -18.61
CA ASN A 323 26.91 3.70 -19.65
C ASN A 323 25.88 4.73 -19.16
N ARG A 324 25.65 4.85 -17.83
CA ARG A 324 24.77 5.90 -17.30
C ARG A 324 25.63 6.98 -16.64
N LYS A 325 25.98 8.00 -17.39
CA LYS A 325 26.52 9.26 -16.83
C LYS A 325 25.32 10.07 -16.31
N LYS A 326 25.37 10.46 -15.04
CA LYS A 326 24.48 11.47 -14.50
C LYS A 326 24.91 12.80 -15.14
N LEU A 327 24.00 13.43 -15.87
CA LEU A 327 24.24 14.74 -16.48
C LEU A 327 24.43 15.77 -15.35
N GLU A 328 25.57 16.39 -15.30
CA GLU A 328 25.88 17.48 -14.36
C GLU A 328 25.56 18.85 -14.98
N SER A 329 25.51 18.93 -16.31
CA SER A 329 25.16 20.14 -17.05
C SER A 329 24.45 19.79 -18.37
N PHE A 330 23.59 20.70 -18.84
CA PHE A 330 22.95 20.61 -20.17
C PHE A 330 23.94 20.68 -21.33
N THR A 331 25.16 21.14 -21.07
CA THR A 331 26.25 21.22 -22.06
C THR A 331 26.87 19.87 -22.37
N ASP A 332 26.58 18.84 -21.58
CA ASP A 332 27.16 17.49 -21.77
C ASP A 332 26.38 16.64 -22.80
N LEU A 333 25.28 17.17 -23.34
CA LEU A 333 24.44 16.50 -24.33
C LEU A 333 24.87 16.88 -25.75
N THR A 334 25.05 15.87 -26.58
CA THR A 334 25.25 16.03 -28.03
C THR A 334 23.98 15.68 -28.79
N PRO A 335 23.64 16.41 -29.89
CA PRO A 335 22.50 16.05 -30.72
C PRO A 335 22.59 14.59 -31.18
N GLY A 336 21.52 13.83 -30.92
CA GLY A 336 21.47 12.39 -31.18
C GLY A 336 21.52 11.49 -29.96
N ASP A 337 21.90 12.01 -28.79
CA ASP A 337 21.94 11.28 -27.53
C ASP A 337 20.54 10.84 -27.09
N LEU A 338 20.47 9.64 -26.51
CA LEU A 338 19.24 9.14 -25.89
C LEU A 338 19.16 9.63 -24.44
N VAL A 339 18.11 10.34 -24.12
CA VAL A 339 17.85 10.91 -22.79
C VAL A 339 16.52 10.37 -22.22
N VAL A 340 16.49 10.23 -20.92
CA VAL A 340 15.25 9.86 -20.20
C VAL A 340 14.66 11.13 -19.60
N HIS A 341 13.49 11.52 -20.09
CA HIS A 341 12.73 12.63 -19.53
C HIS A 341 11.79 12.12 -18.44
N GLU A 342 11.74 12.82 -17.31
CA GLU A 342 10.98 12.39 -16.12
C GLU A 342 9.50 12.12 -16.42
N HIS A 343 8.88 12.92 -17.29
CA HIS A 343 7.45 12.81 -17.62
C HIS A 343 7.15 12.22 -19.00
N HIS A 344 8.14 12.16 -19.90
CA HIS A 344 7.91 11.74 -21.30
C HIS A 344 8.66 10.47 -21.72
N GLY A 345 9.38 9.86 -20.76
CA GLY A 345 10.13 8.63 -21.03
C GLY A 345 11.39 8.85 -21.87
N ILE A 346 11.73 7.88 -22.72
CA ILE A 346 12.99 7.90 -23.50
C ILE A 346 12.78 8.75 -24.75
N GLY A 347 13.60 9.79 -24.91
CA GLY A 347 13.64 10.66 -26.07
C GLY A 347 15.05 10.77 -26.65
N ARG A 348 15.17 11.33 -27.86
CA ARG A 348 16.44 11.67 -28.47
C ARG A 348 16.65 13.18 -28.38
N TYR A 349 17.80 13.60 -27.84
CA TYR A 349 18.15 15.00 -27.76
C TYR A 349 18.44 15.57 -29.15
N VAL A 350 17.72 16.63 -29.53
CA VAL A 350 17.84 17.27 -30.85
C VAL A 350 18.65 18.57 -30.79
N GLY A 351 18.65 19.22 -29.63
CA GLY A 351 19.37 20.47 -29.40
C GLY A 351 18.61 21.41 -28.48
N MET A 352 19.18 22.58 -28.20
CA MET A 352 18.54 23.69 -27.48
C MET A 352 18.24 24.83 -28.46
N GLU A 353 17.02 25.36 -28.36
CA GLU A 353 16.60 26.53 -29.13
C GLU A 353 16.23 27.69 -28.18
N GLN A 354 16.67 28.89 -28.50
CA GLN A 354 16.31 30.08 -27.74
C GLN A 354 14.93 30.56 -28.15
N ILE A 355 13.95 30.39 -27.27
CA ILE A 355 12.61 30.93 -27.49
C ILE A 355 12.56 32.33 -26.91
N ARG A 356 12.29 33.33 -27.74
CA ARG A 356 11.93 34.67 -27.28
C ARG A 356 10.46 34.64 -26.85
N VAL A 357 10.25 34.69 -25.55
CA VAL A 357 8.92 34.91 -24.98
C VAL A 357 8.65 36.40 -25.06
N GLY A 358 7.69 36.80 -25.91
CA GLY A 358 7.22 38.16 -26.08
C GLY A 358 6.39 38.66 -24.91
#